data_9e7e9fd975b4d647c75e53723df600d7
#
_entry.id   9e7e9fd975b4d647c75e53723df600d7
#
_cell.length_a   1.000
_cell.length_b   1.000
_cell.length_c   1.000
_cell.angle_alpha   90.00
_cell.angle_beta   90.00
_cell.angle_gamma   90.00
#
_symmetry.space_group_name_H-M   'P 1'
#
loop_
_entity.id
_entity.type
_entity.pdbx_description
1 polymer ?
#
loop_
_entity_poly.entity_id
_entity_poly.type
_entity_poly.pdbx_seq_one_letter_code
_entity_poly.pdbx_strand_id
1 'polypeptide(L)'
;MAGMKNTAILLVDCPDQKGIVAAISEFLYRHNANILHADQHQDAELNLFLTRVEWELNDFGLPIVDFGRAFLSVAEKFGMRWRLEVSTKRPRVAIFVSKYDHCLADLLYRHESGELTCEVPLIISNHRDAERLAGFHRIPFHVVAVEKDGKAGAERQQIELLQQHAIDLVVLARYMQILSAEFVRQYPQQIINVHHSFLPAFSGARPYHRAFERGVKLIGATSHYVTETLDDGPIIEQDVVRISHRDQLDDLIQKGRDLEKAVLSRAVRWHIEHRILVYAKKTVVFD
;
A
#
# COMPACT_ATOMS: atom_id res chain seq x y z
N MET A 1 -11.93 12.74 19.48
CA MET A 1 -11.71 11.46 18.81
C MET A 1 -12.95 11.17 17.99
N ALA A 2 -12.91 11.23 16.67
CA ALA A 2 -13.99 10.72 15.85
C ALA A 2 -14.08 9.21 16.11
N GLY A 3 -15.25 8.73 16.56
CA GLY A 3 -15.46 7.30 16.80
C GLY A 3 -15.17 6.52 15.53
N MET A 4 -14.46 5.41 15.62
CA MET A 4 -14.25 4.51 14.47
C MET A 4 -15.64 4.17 13.90
N LYS A 5 -15.87 4.53 12.65
CA LYS A 5 -17.08 4.13 11.94
C LYS A 5 -17.05 2.59 11.82
N ASN A 6 -18.13 1.95 12.23
CA ASN A 6 -18.28 0.51 12.05
C ASN A 6 -18.85 0.26 10.64
N THR A 7 -17.97 0.09 9.66
CA THR A 7 -18.36 -0.04 8.25
C THR A 7 -17.81 -1.32 7.64
N ALA A 8 -18.47 -1.80 6.59
CA ALA A 8 -17.93 -2.80 5.69
C ALA A 8 -17.63 -2.18 4.32
N ILE A 9 -16.61 -2.72 3.67
CA ILE A 9 -16.12 -2.26 2.37
C ILE A 9 -16.07 -3.46 1.43
N LEU A 10 -16.85 -3.38 0.36
CA LEU A 10 -16.84 -4.36 -0.73
C LEU A 10 -16.03 -3.79 -1.90
N LEU A 11 -15.01 -4.52 -2.30
CA LEU A 11 -14.22 -4.24 -3.48
C LEU A 11 -14.53 -5.31 -4.53
N VAL A 12 -14.88 -4.90 -5.74
CA VAL A 12 -15.27 -5.80 -6.83
C VAL A 12 -14.54 -5.43 -8.11
N ASP A 13 -14.09 -6.43 -8.84
CA ASP A 13 -13.73 -6.31 -10.24
C ASP A 13 -14.41 -7.44 -11.06
N CYS A 14 -14.91 -7.09 -12.26
CA CYS A 14 -15.58 -8.04 -13.13
C CYS A 14 -15.60 -7.53 -14.59
N PRO A 15 -15.94 -8.38 -15.57
CA PRO A 15 -16.25 -7.92 -16.91
C PRO A 15 -17.37 -6.88 -16.89
N ASP A 16 -17.18 -5.76 -17.62
CA ASP A 16 -18.19 -4.69 -17.65
C ASP A 16 -19.45 -5.10 -18.38
N GLN A 17 -20.59 -4.91 -17.74
CA GLN A 17 -21.90 -5.17 -18.30
C GLN A 17 -23.01 -4.40 -17.56
N LYS A 18 -24.15 -4.23 -18.21
CA LYS A 18 -25.30 -3.54 -17.62
C LYS A 18 -25.85 -4.28 -16.40
N GLY A 19 -26.19 -3.51 -15.37
CA GLY A 19 -26.91 -4.02 -14.18
C GLY A 19 -26.03 -4.36 -13.00
N ILE A 20 -24.69 -4.28 -13.08
CA ILE A 20 -23.76 -4.57 -11.97
C ILE A 20 -24.09 -3.69 -10.75
N VAL A 21 -24.08 -2.36 -10.93
CA VAL A 21 -24.35 -1.40 -9.85
C VAL A 21 -25.75 -1.64 -9.24
N ALA A 22 -26.76 -1.84 -10.08
CA ALA A 22 -28.12 -2.11 -9.63
C ALA A 22 -28.19 -3.39 -8.78
N ALA A 23 -27.52 -4.46 -9.21
CA ALA A 23 -27.52 -5.73 -8.48
C ALA A 23 -26.81 -5.63 -7.13
N ILE A 24 -25.66 -4.95 -7.05
CA ILE A 24 -24.95 -4.73 -5.79
C ILE A 24 -25.80 -3.86 -4.84
N SER A 25 -26.33 -2.74 -5.34
CA SER A 25 -27.17 -1.83 -4.53
C SER A 25 -28.46 -2.49 -4.05
N GLU A 26 -29.12 -3.26 -4.90
CA GLU A 26 -30.32 -4.05 -4.55
C GLU A 26 -30.01 -5.07 -3.46
N PHE A 27 -28.89 -5.81 -3.58
CA PHE A 27 -28.45 -6.76 -2.58
C PHE A 27 -28.24 -6.09 -1.22
N LEU A 28 -27.50 -4.97 -1.19
CA LEU A 28 -27.23 -4.21 0.03
C LEU A 28 -28.52 -3.64 0.63
N TYR A 29 -29.40 -3.07 -0.21
CA TYR A 29 -30.69 -2.53 0.21
C TYR A 29 -31.59 -3.59 0.87
N ARG A 30 -31.67 -4.79 0.28
CA ARG A 30 -32.46 -5.91 0.85
C ARG A 30 -31.97 -6.35 2.24
N HIS A 31 -30.71 -6.08 2.55
CA HIS A 31 -30.10 -6.35 3.85
C HIS A 31 -30.00 -5.10 4.75
N ASN A 32 -30.80 -4.07 4.47
CA ASN A 32 -30.88 -2.85 5.28
C ASN A 32 -29.53 -2.10 5.39
N ALA A 33 -28.68 -2.14 4.35
CA ALA A 33 -27.43 -1.40 4.34
C ALA A 33 -27.67 0.06 4.00
N ASN A 34 -27.03 0.96 4.75
CA ASN A 34 -26.91 2.38 4.43
C ASN A 34 -25.55 2.62 3.75
N ILE A 35 -25.53 2.79 2.42
CA ILE A 35 -24.33 3.06 1.66
C ILE A 35 -23.82 4.46 1.98
N LEU A 36 -22.55 4.57 2.41
CA LEU A 36 -21.88 5.82 2.72
C LEU A 36 -21.08 6.37 1.54
N HIS A 37 -20.37 5.47 0.86
CA HIS A 37 -19.53 5.79 -0.29
C HIS A 37 -19.67 4.69 -1.35
N ALA A 38 -19.75 5.09 -2.62
CA ALA A 38 -19.76 4.19 -3.74
C ALA A 38 -19.00 4.84 -4.90
N ASP A 39 -17.87 4.26 -5.23
CA ASP A 39 -17.03 4.68 -6.34
C ASP A 39 -16.88 3.57 -7.36
N GLN A 40 -16.71 3.94 -8.62
CA GLN A 40 -16.55 3.00 -9.72
C GLN A 40 -15.59 3.51 -10.77
N HIS A 41 -14.94 2.58 -11.43
CA HIS A 41 -14.10 2.84 -12.59
C HIS A 41 -14.37 1.80 -13.69
N GLN A 42 -14.38 2.24 -14.94
CA GLN A 42 -14.47 1.38 -16.11
C GLN A 42 -13.19 1.50 -16.95
N ASP A 43 -12.50 0.39 -17.16
CA ASP A 43 -11.44 0.30 -18.15
C ASP A 43 -12.05 -0.26 -19.45
N ALA A 44 -12.32 0.64 -20.43
CA ALA A 44 -12.98 0.27 -21.67
C ALA A 44 -12.10 -0.61 -22.58
N GLU A 45 -10.76 -0.49 -22.48
CA GLU A 45 -9.83 -1.29 -23.29
C GLU A 45 -9.81 -2.75 -22.85
N LEU A 46 -9.86 -2.97 -21.52
CA LEU A 46 -9.87 -4.30 -20.92
C LEU A 46 -11.28 -4.86 -20.69
N ASN A 47 -12.31 -4.06 -20.97
CA ASN A 47 -13.72 -4.38 -20.67
C ASN A 47 -13.91 -4.78 -19.21
N LEU A 48 -13.31 -4.01 -18.29
CA LEU A 48 -13.38 -4.23 -16.86
C LEU A 48 -14.18 -3.15 -16.15
N PHE A 49 -15.01 -3.58 -15.21
CA PHE A 49 -15.67 -2.73 -14.24
C PHE A 49 -15.08 -2.99 -12.87
N LEU A 50 -14.71 -1.91 -12.17
CA LEU A 50 -14.13 -1.94 -10.83
C LEU A 50 -14.97 -1.04 -9.93
N THR A 51 -15.27 -1.48 -8.71
CA THR A 51 -16.02 -0.65 -7.76
C THR A 51 -15.62 -0.91 -6.33
N ARG A 52 -15.74 0.14 -5.52
CA ARG A 52 -15.64 0.12 -4.06
C ARG A 52 -16.96 0.64 -3.49
N VAL A 53 -17.57 -0.13 -2.62
CA VAL A 53 -18.80 0.26 -1.92
C VAL A 53 -18.56 0.12 -0.43
N GLU A 54 -18.84 1.19 0.33
CA GLU A 54 -18.73 1.23 1.78
C GLU A 54 -20.09 1.54 2.41
N TRP A 55 -20.50 0.77 3.41
CA TRP A 55 -21.76 0.95 4.12
C TRP A 55 -21.61 0.76 5.63
N GLU A 56 -22.56 1.31 6.39
CA GLU A 56 -22.63 1.16 7.83
C GLU A 56 -23.04 -0.28 8.19
N LEU A 57 -22.38 -0.83 9.22
CA LEU A 57 -22.75 -2.14 9.81
C LEU A 57 -23.83 -2.00 10.90
N ASN A 58 -24.11 -0.78 11.36
CA ASN A 58 -25.21 -0.54 12.28
C ASN A 58 -26.53 -0.85 11.55
N ASP A 59 -27.36 -1.69 12.16
CA ASP A 59 -28.65 -2.14 11.60
C ASP A 59 -28.54 -2.94 10.29
N PHE A 60 -27.35 -3.34 9.84
CA PHE A 60 -27.17 -4.23 8.70
C PHE A 60 -27.73 -5.62 9.03
N GLY A 61 -28.72 -6.05 8.27
CA GLY A 61 -29.54 -7.25 8.56
C GLY A 61 -28.88 -8.60 8.21
N LEU A 62 -27.62 -8.61 7.73
CA LEU A 62 -26.89 -9.83 7.37
C LEU A 62 -25.59 -9.93 8.19
N PRO A 63 -25.36 -10.98 8.96
CA PRO A 63 -24.08 -11.21 9.62
C PRO A 63 -22.92 -11.23 8.61
N ILE A 64 -21.82 -10.55 8.92
CA ILE A 64 -20.67 -10.46 8.02
C ILE A 64 -20.10 -11.83 7.66
N VAL A 65 -20.13 -12.78 8.58
CA VAL A 65 -19.70 -14.17 8.34
C VAL A 65 -20.53 -14.90 7.28
N ASP A 66 -21.77 -14.47 7.07
CA ASP A 66 -22.70 -15.04 6.09
C ASP A 66 -22.71 -14.31 4.75
N PHE A 67 -22.06 -13.12 4.69
CA PHE A 67 -22.05 -12.26 3.51
C PHE A 67 -21.61 -13.01 2.26
N GLY A 68 -20.49 -13.75 2.33
CA GLY A 68 -19.95 -14.47 1.19
C GLY A 68 -20.92 -15.46 0.58
N ARG A 69 -21.66 -16.20 1.41
CA ARG A 69 -22.68 -17.15 0.96
C ARG A 69 -23.89 -16.42 0.34
N ALA A 70 -24.33 -15.34 0.96
CA ALA A 70 -25.48 -14.59 0.48
C ALA A 70 -25.19 -13.83 -0.84
N PHE A 71 -23.97 -13.29 -0.99
CA PHE A 71 -23.55 -12.53 -2.17
C PHE A 71 -23.16 -13.40 -3.37
N LEU A 72 -22.95 -14.70 -3.16
CA LEU A 72 -22.44 -15.63 -4.18
C LEU A 72 -23.25 -15.60 -5.48
N SER A 73 -24.57 -15.61 -5.40
CA SER A 73 -25.45 -15.61 -6.59
C SER A 73 -25.30 -14.32 -7.44
N VAL A 74 -25.06 -13.18 -6.78
CA VAL A 74 -24.78 -11.91 -7.46
C VAL A 74 -23.39 -11.96 -8.09
N ALA A 75 -22.41 -12.45 -7.35
CA ALA A 75 -21.04 -12.54 -7.82
C ALA A 75 -20.91 -13.47 -9.04
N GLU A 76 -21.52 -14.65 -9.00
CA GLU A 76 -21.52 -15.61 -10.12
C GLU A 76 -22.23 -15.08 -11.37
N LYS A 77 -23.37 -14.40 -11.19
CA LYS A 77 -24.13 -13.82 -12.31
C LYS A 77 -23.30 -12.86 -13.16
N PHE A 78 -22.39 -12.12 -12.52
CA PHE A 78 -21.58 -11.08 -13.20
C PHE A 78 -20.10 -11.48 -13.34
N GLY A 79 -19.70 -12.67 -12.90
CA GLY A 79 -18.30 -13.12 -12.92
C GLY A 79 -17.40 -12.25 -12.05
N MET A 80 -17.90 -11.82 -10.89
CA MET A 80 -17.19 -10.92 -9.98
C MET A 80 -16.06 -11.62 -9.24
N ARG A 81 -14.87 -11.01 -9.21
CA ARG A 81 -13.88 -11.21 -8.15
C ARG A 81 -14.14 -10.14 -7.10
N TRP A 82 -14.21 -10.54 -5.84
CA TRP A 82 -14.53 -9.59 -4.79
C TRP A 82 -13.83 -9.91 -3.48
N ARG A 83 -13.71 -8.91 -2.65
CA ARG A 83 -13.27 -9.03 -1.25
C ARG A 83 -14.10 -8.12 -0.37
N LEU A 84 -14.33 -8.56 0.86
CA LEU A 84 -15.05 -7.82 1.89
C LEU A 84 -14.11 -7.53 3.04
N GLU A 85 -14.03 -6.27 3.42
CA GLU A 85 -13.23 -5.80 4.54
C GLU A 85 -14.12 -5.11 5.57
N VAL A 86 -13.68 -5.08 6.83
CA VAL A 86 -14.40 -4.37 7.89
C VAL A 86 -13.46 -3.35 8.55
N SER A 87 -13.94 -2.13 8.75
CA SER A 87 -13.14 -1.03 9.28
C SER A 87 -12.67 -1.22 10.73
N THR A 88 -13.28 -2.15 11.47
CA THR A 88 -12.88 -2.47 12.85
C THR A 88 -11.61 -3.31 12.94
N LYS A 89 -11.26 -4.03 11.87
CA LYS A 89 -9.99 -4.77 11.80
C LYS A 89 -8.85 -3.80 11.47
N ARG A 90 -7.91 -3.63 12.39
CA ARG A 90 -6.70 -2.85 12.13
C ARG A 90 -5.64 -3.71 11.44
N PRO A 91 -5.19 -3.35 10.23
CA PRO A 91 -4.11 -4.08 9.57
C PRO A 91 -2.82 -4.01 10.38
N ARG A 92 -2.05 -5.09 10.38
CA ARG A 92 -0.74 -5.20 11.05
C ARG A 92 0.36 -4.94 10.02
N VAL A 93 1.09 -3.85 10.22
CA VAL A 93 2.07 -3.32 9.28
C VAL A 93 3.48 -3.53 9.81
N ALA A 94 4.33 -4.21 9.07
CA ALA A 94 5.77 -4.24 9.33
C ALA A 94 6.48 -3.20 8.46
N ILE A 95 7.39 -2.42 9.05
CA ILE A 95 8.16 -1.42 8.31
C ILE A 95 9.60 -1.90 8.18
N PHE A 96 10.08 -2.00 6.93
CA PHE A 96 11.47 -2.32 6.63
C PHE A 96 12.24 -1.04 6.31
N VAL A 97 13.40 -0.88 6.90
CA VAL A 97 14.24 0.31 6.72
C VAL A 97 15.72 -0.07 6.60
N SER A 98 16.53 0.73 5.92
CA SER A 98 17.99 0.62 5.96
C SER A 98 18.57 1.81 6.74
N LYS A 99 19.52 2.56 6.15
CA LYS A 99 20.21 3.68 6.82
C LYS A 99 19.41 4.98 6.85
N TYR A 100 18.59 5.22 5.82
CA TYR A 100 17.82 6.47 5.71
C TYR A 100 16.45 6.32 6.35
N ASP A 101 16.20 7.09 7.39
CA ASP A 101 15.05 6.95 8.28
C ASP A 101 13.91 7.96 8.05
N HIS A 102 14.06 8.90 7.11
CA HIS A 102 13.07 9.97 6.89
C HIS A 102 11.66 9.46 6.57
N CYS A 103 11.53 8.37 5.78
CA CYS A 103 10.24 7.76 5.52
C CYS A 103 9.68 7.03 6.74
N LEU A 104 10.55 6.33 7.50
CA LEU A 104 10.16 5.68 8.76
C LEU A 104 9.64 6.72 9.76
N ALA A 105 10.37 7.83 9.95
CA ALA A 105 9.98 8.89 10.88
C ALA A 105 8.60 9.49 10.54
N ASP A 106 8.32 9.73 9.24
CA ASP A 106 7.03 10.24 8.78
C ASP A 106 5.89 9.24 9.03
N LEU A 107 6.11 7.96 8.72
CA LEU A 107 5.12 6.91 8.97
C LEU A 107 4.81 6.75 10.46
N LEU A 108 5.82 6.76 11.32
CA LEU A 108 5.64 6.64 12.76
C LEU A 108 4.92 7.85 13.36
N TYR A 109 5.23 9.07 12.91
CA TYR A 109 4.50 10.26 13.30
C TYR A 109 3.02 10.18 12.93
N ARG A 110 2.71 9.77 11.68
CA ARG A 110 1.32 9.61 11.21
C ARG A 110 0.58 8.48 11.92
N HIS A 111 1.28 7.44 12.30
CA HIS A 111 0.72 6.37 13.12
C HIS A 111 0.33 6.87 14.52
N GLU A 112 1.21 7.61 15.21
CA GLU A 112 0.92 8.20 16.52
C GLU A 112 -0.17 9.27 16.47
N SER A 113 -0.22 10.08 15.40
CA SER A 113 -1.27 11.09 15.21
C SER A 113 -2.63 10.49 14.88
N GLY A 114 -2.70 9.20 14.55
CA GLY A 114 -3.93 8.50 14.17
C GLY A 114 -4.33 8.68 12.70
N GLU A 115 -3.48 9.27 11.85
CA GLU A 115 -3.69 9.32 10.41
C GLU A 115 -3.60 7.93 9.77
N LEU A 116 -2.69 7.08 10.26
CA LEU A 116 -2.55 5.70 9.82
C LEU A 116 -3.21 4.78 10.84
N THR A 117 -4.41 4.32 10.53
CA THR A 117 -5.21 3.45 11.42
C THR A 117 -4.80 1.99 11.27
N CYS A 118 -3.60 1.66 11.75
CA CYS A 118 -3.02 0.32 11.71
C CYS A 118 -2.31 0.00 13.03
N GLU A 119 -1.85 -1.24 13.19
CA GLU A 119 -0.87 -1.61 14.20
C GLU A 119 0.52 -1.69 13.54
N VAL A 120 1.57 -1.29 14.26
CA VAL A 120 2.96 -1.43 13.82
C VAL A 120 3.70 -2.32 14.84
N PRO A 121 3.59 -3.67 14.72
CA PRO A 121 4.14 -4.59 15.71
C PRO A 121 5.66 -4.65 15.72
N LEU A 122 6.32 -4.38 14.58
CA LEU A 122 7.76 -4.46 14.47
C LEU A 122 8.31 -3.62 13.32
N ILE A 123 9.58 -3.24 13.47
CA ILE A 123 10.42 -2.67 12.42
C ILE A 123 11.58 -3.65 12.18
N ILE A 124 11.87 -3.94 10.91
CA ILE A 124 13.00 -4.76 10.49
C ILE A 124 14.01 -3.89 9.74
N SER A 125 15.28 -4.04 10.08
CA SER A 125 16.36 -3.33 9.39
C SER A 125 17.59 -4.22 9.18
N ASN A 126 18.33 -3.96 8.10
CA ASN A 126 19.63 -4.55 7.89
C ASN A 126 20.78 -3.73 8.51
N HIS A 127 20.46 -2.63 9.20
CA HIS A 127 21.38 -1.74 9.91
C HIS A 127 20.79 -1.30 11.25
N ARG A 128 21.62 -0.74 12.15
CA ARG A 128 21.19 -0.24 13.47
C ARG A 128 20.79 1.24 13.47
N ASP A 129 20.96 1.94 12.36
CA ASP A 129 20.84 3.41 12.30
C ASP A 129 19.48 3.92 12.81
N ALA A 130 18.38 3.20 12.55
CA ALA A 130 17.02 3.57 12.95
C ALA A 130 16.59 3.01 14.32
N GLU A 131 17.45 2.26 15.04
CA GLU A 131 17.10 1.59 16.31
C GLU A 131 16.65 2.60 17.39
N ARG A 132 17.34 3.77 17.47
CA ARG A 132 16.97 4.83 18.42
C ARG A 132 15.57 5.41 18.12
N LEU A 133 15.26 5.60 16.85
CA LEU A 133 13.94 6.11 16.43
C LEU A 133 12.83 5.12 16.78
N ALA A 134 13.01 3.84 16.47
CA ALA A 134 12.06 2.79 16.86
C ALA A 134 11.86 2.72 18.38
N GLY A 135 12.94 2.83 19.15
CA GLY A 135 12.91 2.84 20.63
C GLY A 135 12.15 4.04 21.19
N PHE A 136 12.25 5.22 20.59
CA PHE A 136 11.47 6.40 20.97
C PHE A 136 9.96 6.14 20.84
N HIS A 137 9.54 5.48 19.76
CA HIS A 137 8.14 5.09 19.51
C HIS A 137 7.74 3.77 20.21
N ARG A 138 8.64 3.14 20.99
CA ARG A 138 8.41 1.88 21.70
C ARG A 138 8.00 0.70 20.80
N ILE A 139 8.48 0.70 19.57
CA ILE A 139 8.21 -0.38 18.62
C ILE A 139 9.40 -1.35 18.58
N PRO A 140 9.17 -2.66 18.68
CA PRO A 140 10.21 -3.68 18.54
C PRO A 140 11.03 -3.50 17.27
N PHE A 141 12.36 -3.50 17.40
CA PHE A 141 13.30 -3.30 16.29
C PHE A 141 14.19 -4.54 16.13
N HIS A 142 14.14 -5.14 14.97
CA HIS A 142 14.89 -6.35 14.64
C HIS A 142 15.97 -6.05 13.61
N VAL A 143 17.22 -6.32 13.97
CA VAL A 143 18.35 -6.19 13.03
C VAL A 143 18.57 -7.54 12.37
N VAL A 144 18.26 -7.64 11.08
CA VAL A 144 18.51 -8.81 10.25
C VAL A 144 19.53 -8.41 9.18
N ALA A 145 20.81 -8.61 9.47
CA ALA A 145 21.90 -8.27 8.56
C ALA A 145 21.79 -9.10 7.27
N VAL A 146 21.99 -8.44 6.14
CA VAL A 146 22.00 -9.10 4.82
C VAL A 146 23.44 -9.10 4.31
N GLU A 147 24.12 -10.21 4.51
CA GLU A 147 25.45 -10.44 3.98
C GLU A 147 25.38 -10.94 2.52
N LYS A 148 26.50 -10.82 1.79
CA LYS A 148 26.55 -11.11 0.36
C LYS A 148 26.06 -12.52 0.02
N ASP A 149 26.41 -13.51 0.85
CA ASP A 149 26.06 -14.93 0.64
C ASP A 149 24.98 -15.41 1.65
N GLY A 150 24.50 -14.52 2.54
CA GLY A 150 23.54 -14.80 3.61
C GLY A 150 22.09 -14.41 3.31
N LYS A 151 21.80 -13.90 2.11
CA LYS A 151 20.48 -13.31 1.78
C LYS A 151 19.31 -14.27 2.04
N ALA A 152 19.39 -15.52 1.60
CA ALA A 152 18.32 -16.50 1.78
C ALA A 152 18.06 -16.81 3.27
N GLY A 153 19.10 -16.81 4.11
CA GLY A 153 18.97 -16.98 5.57
C GLY A 153 18.30 -15.76 6.21
N ALA A 154 18.71 -14.56 5.81
CA ALA A 154 18.13 -13.32 6.28
C ALA A 154 16.64 -13.22 5.91
N GLU A 155 16.27 -13.52 4.66
CA GLU A 155 14.88 -13.50 4.23
C GLU A 155 14.01 -14.54 4.96
N ARG A 156 14.52 -15.74 5.24
CA ARG A 156 13.79 -16.72 6.09
C ARG A 156 13.51 -16.17 7.47
N GLN A 157 14.50 -15.57 8.13
CA GLN A 157 14.32 -14.95 9.44
C GLN A 157 13.31 -13.81 9.39
N GLN A 158 13.33 -12.98 8.34
CA GLN A 158 12.35 -11.92 8.14
C GLN A 158 10.94 -12.48 7.98
N ILE A 159 10.76 -13.51 7.15
CA ILE A 159 9.47 -14.17 6.93
C ILE A 159 8.94 -14.79 8.24
N GLU A 160 9.79 -15.44 9.02
CA GLU A 160 9.42 -15.99 10.33
C GLU A 160 8.91 -14.91 11.27
N LEU A 161 9.59 -13.75 11.35
CA LEU A 161 9.15 -12.60 12.13
C LEU A 161 7.79 -12.07 11.64
N LEU A 162 7.60 -11.94 10.32
CA LEU A 162 6.34 -11.48 9.75
C LEU A 162 5.17 -12.43 10.08
N GLN A 163 5.40 -13.72 9.99
CA GLN A 163 4.40 -14.76 10.31
C GLN A 163 4.07 -14.79 11.81
N GLN A 164 5.09 -14.75 12.68
CA GLN A 164 4.91 -14.69 14.15
C GLN A 164 4.07 -13.51 14.59
N HIS A 165 4.19 -12.39 13.89
CA HIS A 165 3.44 -11.18 14.19
C HIS A 165 2.16 -11.03 13.34
N ALA A 166 1.78 -12.04 12.56
CA ALA A 166 0.60 -12.03 11.68
C ALA A 166 0.49 -10.72 10.85
N ILE A 167 1.57 -10.39 10.12
CA ILE A 167 1.66 -9.15 9.36
C ILE A 167 0.79 -9.22 8.10
N ASP A 168 -0.06 -8.19 7.92
CA ASP A 168 -0.93 -8.03 6.75
C ASP A 168 -0.26 -7.21 5.64
N LEU A 169 0.67 -6.29 5.99
CA LEU A 169 1.33 -5.40 5.03
C LEU A 169 2.80 -5.19 5.39
N VAL A 170 3.68 -5.28 4.41
CA VAL A 170 5.10 -4.91 4.51
C VAL A 170 5.33 -3.58 3.79
N VAL A 171 5.97 -2.62 4.46
CA VAL A 171 6.30 -1.31 3.90
C VAL A 171 7.81 -1.16 3.81
N LEU A 172 8.34 -1.03 2.61
CA LEU A 172 9.76 -0.80 2.36
C LEU A 172 10.06 0.71 2.40
N ALA A 173 10.30 1.22 3.61
CA ALA A 173 10.62 2.63 3.87
C ALA A 173 12.11 2.89 3.66
N ARG A 174 12.55 2.98 2.41
CA ARG A 174 13.98 3.07 2.04
C ARG A 174 14.79 1.83 2.46
N TYR A 175 14.18 0.66 2.35
CA TYR A 175 14.87 -0.62 2.51
C TYR A 175 15.66 -0.95 1.23
N MET A 176 16.98 -0.79 1.30
CA MET A 176 17.88 -0.82 0.13
C MET A 176 18.34 -2.23 -0.24
N GLN A 177 17.45 -3.23 -0.03
CA GLN A 177 17.68 -4.62 -0.43
C GLN A 177 16.59 -5.05 -1.40
N ILE A 178 16.98 -5.78 -2.44
CA ILE A 178 16.03 -6.39 -3.37
C ILE A 178 15.51 -7.67 -2.72
N LEU A 179 14.20 -7.81 -2.58
CA LEU A 179 13.58 -9.04 -2.08
C LEU A 179 13.61 -10.14 -3.15
N SER A 180 13.74 -11.39 -2.72
CA SER A 180 13.67 -12.53 -3.65
C SER A 180 12.24 -12.76 -4.14
N ALA A 181 12.12 -13.45 -5.28
CA ALA A 181 10.83 -13.86 -5.80
C ALA A 181 10.06 -14.77 -4.80
N GLU A 182 10.78 -15.59 -4.04
CA GLU A 182 10.19 -16.45 -2.99
C GLU A 182 9.56 -15.62 -1.88
N PHE A 183 10.25 -14.56 -1.41
CA PHE A 183 9.70 -13.63 -0.42
C PHE A 183 8.46 -12.92 -0.95
N VAL A 184 8.53 -12.36 -2.17
CA VAL A 184 7.44 -11.59 -2.77
C VAL A 184 6.18 -12.43 -2.98
N ARG A 185 6.32 -13.70 -3.37
CA ARG A 185 5.18 -14.61 -3.55
C ARG A 185 4.41 -14.91 -2.26
N GLN A 186 5.02 -14.76 -1.08
CA GLN A 186 4.32 -14.96 0.19
C GLN A 186 3.43 -13.77 0.60
N TYR A 187 3.67 -12.59 0.01
CA TYR A 187 2.94 -11.36 0.31
C TYR A 187 2.45 -10.67 -0.99
N PRO A 188 1.63 -11.35 -1.83
CA PRO A 188 1.19 -10.82 -3.11
C PRO A 188 0.32 -9.58 -2.90
N GLN A 189 0.68 -8.45 -3.52
CA GLN A 189 0.02 -7.14 -3.34
C GLN A 189 -0.02 -6.64 -1.88
N GLN A 190 0.88 -7.15 -1.03
CA GLN A 190 1.01 -6.80 0.38
C GLN A 190 2.41 -6.26 0.72
N ILE A 191 3.19 -5.86 -0.28
CA ILE A 191 4.47 -5.19 -0.10
C ILE A 191 4.43 -3.88 -0.87
N ILE A 192 4.58 -2.75 -0.18
CA ILE A 192 4.64 -1.42 -0.78
C ILE A 192 6.08 -0.90 -0.68
N ASN A 193 6.62 -0.46 -1.80
CA ASN A 193 7.94 0.17 -1.87
C ASN A 193 7.83 1.64 -2.27
N VAL A 194 8.74 2.46 -1.77
CA VAL A 194 9.00 3.79 -2.31
C VAL A 194 10.27 3.79 -3.14
N HIS A 195 10.13 4.11 -4.41
CA HIS A 195 11.24 4.31 -5.34
C HIS A 195 11.50 5.82 -5.52
N HIS A 196 12.75 6.20 -5.39
CA HIS A 196 13.19 7.60 -5.37
C HIS A 196 13.39 8.19 -6.78
N SER A 197 12.49 7.86 -7.71
CA SER A 197 12.35 8.51 -9.01
C SER A 197 10.92 8.41 -9.53
N PHE A 198 10.60 9.19 -10.55
CA PHE A 198 9.33 9.08 -11.28
C PHE A 198 9.43 7.94 -12.29
N LEU A 199 9.01 6.73 -11.88
CA LEU A 199 9.05 5.56 -12.74
C LEU A 199 8.19 5.76 -14.00
N PRO A 200 8.63 5.25 -15.17
CA PRO A 200 9.80 4.39 -15.40
C PRO A 200 11.13 5.16 -15.60
N ALA A 201 11.16 6.48 -15.40
CA ALA A 201 12.38 7.27 -15.57
C ALA A 201 13.37 7.06 -14.42
N PHE A 202 14.66 7.00 -14.74
CA PHE A 202 15.76 6.88 -13.78
C PHE A 202 15.67 5.68 -12.83
N SER A 203 15.21 4.53 -13.32
CA SER A 203 15.23 3.27 -12.57
C SER A 203 16.66 2.89 -12.12
N GLY A 204 16.81 2.23 -10.98
CA GLY A 204 18.08 1.80 -10.42
C GLY A 204 18.77 2.83 -9.50
N ALA A 205 20.09 2.69 -9.31
CA ALA A 205 20.86 3.43 -8.29
C ALA A 205 21.09 4.91 -8.62
N ARG A 206 21.18 5.74 -7.56
CA ARG A 206 21.55 7.17 -7.60
C ARG A 206 20.72 8.04 -8.57
N PRO A 207 19.36 7.97 -8.56
CA PRO A 207 18.56 8.70 -9.53
C PRO A 207 18.73 10.22 -9.42
N TYR A 208 18.88 10.81 -8.23
CA TYR A 208 19.09 12.26 -8.07
C TYR A 208 20.41 12.75 -8.70
N HIS A 209 21.51 11.97 -8.62
CA HIS A 209 22.76 12.31 -9.28
C HIS A 209 22.58 12.33 -10.79
N ARG A 210 21.96 11.27 -11.34
CA ARG A 210 21.70 11.19 -12.78
C ARG A 210 20.74 12.27 -13.27
N ALA A 211 19.73 12.62 -12.46
CA ALA A 211 18.81 13.71 -12.74
C ALA A 211 19.53 15.07 -12.77
N PHE A 212 20.42 15.31 -11.80
CA PHE A 212 21.25 16.52 -11.75
C PHE A 212 22.19 16.63 -12.96
N GLU A 213 22.95 15.58 -13.25
CA GLU A 213 23.87 15.50 -14.40
C GLU A 213 23.12 15.70 -15.73
N ARG A 214 21.92 15.16 -15.85
CA ARG A 214 21.07 15.29 -17.04
C ARG A 214 20.45 16.69 -17.19
N GLY A 215 20.42 17.49 -16.12
CA GLY A 215 19.82 18.83 -16.11
C GLY A 215 18.30 18.80 -16.28
N VAL A 216 17.62 17.79 -15.67
CA VAL A 216 16.15 17.69 -15.72
C VAL A 216 15.48 18.88 -15.03
N LYS A 217 14.21 19.08 -15.28
CA LYS A 217 13.42 20.20 -14.70
C LYS A 217 12.43 19.72 -13.62
N LEU A 218 12.25 18.42 -13.53
CA LEU A 218 11.40 17.76 -12.55
C LEU A 218 12.13 16.57 -11.97
N ILE A 219 11.98 16.34 -10.68
CA ILE A 219 12.30 15.08 -10.00
C ILE A 219 11.02 14.54 -9.36
N GLY A 220 10.97 13.26 -9.07
CA GLY A 220 9.76 12.64 -8.50
C GLY A 220 10.08 11.44 -7.63
N ALA A 221 9.04 10.90 -7.04
CA ALA A 221 9.04 9.65 -6.30
C ALA A 221 7.83 8.81 -6.71
N THR A 222 7.93 7.50 -6.55
CA THR A 222 6.88 6.54 -6.89
C THR A 222 6.71 5.55 -5.74
N SER A 223 5.47 5.34 -5.29
CA SER A 223 5.11 4.17 -4.47
C SER A 223 4.37 3.15 -5.32
N HIS A 224 4.78 1.90 -5.21
CA HIS A 224 4.23 0.80 -6.00
C HIS A 224 4.18 -0.48 -5.19
N TYR A 225 3.33 -1.41 -5.59
CA TYR A 225 3.41 -2.77 -5.08
C TYR A 225 4.66 -3.46 -5.60
N VAL A 226 5.32 -4.24 -4.74
CA VAL A 226 6.49 -5.02 -5.14
C VAL A 226 6.05 -6.27 -5.88
N THR A 227 6.73 -6.55 -7.00
CA THR A 227 6.60 -7.78 -7.79
C THR A 227 7.96 -8.47 -7.89
N GLU A 228 7.99 -9.65 -8.50
CA GLU A 228 9.24 -10.39 -8.73
C GLU A 228 10.23 -9.63 -9.63
N THR A 229 9.71 -8.75 -10.50
CA THR A 229 10.51 -7.87 -11.35
C THR A 229 10.77 -6.55 -10.61
N LEU A 230 12.03 -6.15 -10.51
CA LEU A 230 12.44 -4.93 -9.81
C LEU A 230 11.79 -3.69 -10.44
N ASP A 231 11.18 -2.86 -9.60
CA ASP A 231 10.58 -1.57 -9.94
C ASP A 231 9.50 -1.63 -11.06
N ASP A 232 8.90 -2.81 -11.34
CA ASP A 232 7.88 -3.04 -12.39
C ASP A 232 6.48 -3.35 -11.82
N GLY A 233 6.28 -3.18 -10.52
CA GLY A 233 4.98 -3.44 -9.90
C GLY A 233 3.95 -2.34 -10.13
N PRO A 234 2.66 -2.64 -9.91
CA PRO A 234 1.57 -1.66 -10.06
C PRO A 234 1.80 -0.41 -9.24
N ILE A 235 1.78 0.74 -9.90
CA ILE A 235 2.01 2.05 -9.28
C ILE A 235 0.77 2.44 -8.47
N ILE A 236 0.99 2.87 -7.22
CA ILE A 236 -0.08 3.34 -6.32
C ILE A 236 -0.14 4.86 -6.32
N GLU A 237 1.02 5.52 -6.15
CA GLU A 237 1.11 6.97 -6.04
C GLU A 237 2.40 7.47 -6.67
N GLN A 238 2.33 8.62 -7.31
CA GLN A 238 3.49 9.35 -7.84
C GLN A 238 3.32 10.84 -7.58
N ASP A 239 4.45 11.49 -7.27
CA ASP A 239 4.47 12.95 -7.15
C ASP A 239 5.77 13.50 -7.72
N VAL A 240 5.75 14.78 -8.12
CA VAL A 240 6.90 15.48 -8.73
C VAL A 240 7.09 16.86 -8.12
N VAL A 241 8.33 17.31 -8.11
CA VAL A 241 8.68 18.69 -7.76
C VAL A 241 9.55 19.31 -8.84
N ARG A 242 9.31 20.60 -9.10
CA ARG A 242 10.12 21.39 -10.01
C ARG A 242 11.45 21.73 -9.36
N ILE A 243 12.54 21.58 -10.15
CA ILE A 243 13.89 22.05 -9.80
C ILE A 243 14.28 23.20 -10.71
N SER A 244 15.16 24.04 -10.20
CA SER A 244 15.67 25.23 -10.90
C SER A 244 17.17 25.16 -11.13
N HIS A 245 17.71 26.08 -11.88
CA HIS A 245 19.17 26.22 -12.09
C HIS A 245 19.93 26.60 -10.81
N ARG A 246 19.24 27.03 -9.75
CA ARG A 246 19.82 27.37 -8.45
C ARG A 246 19.99 26.17 -7.53
N ASP A 247 19.24 25.10 -7.80
CA ASP A 247 19.26 23.89 -6.96
C ASP A 247 20.56 23.11 -7.22
N GLN A 248 21.27 22.80 -6.16
CA GLN A 248 22.42 21.91 -6.16
C GLN A 248 21.97 20.46 -5.91
N LEU A 249 22.88 19.50 -6.00
CA LEU A 249 22.58 18.08 -5.79
C LEU A 249 21.93 17.81 -4.42
N ASP A 250 22.41 18.48 -3.37
CA ASP A 250 21.87 18.31 -2.01
C ASP A 250 20.43 18.83 -1.90
N ASP A 251 20.09 19.91 -2.63
CA ASP A 251 18.73 20.44 -2.71
C ASP A 251 17.79 19.42 -3.40
N LEU A 252 18.27 18.78 -4.48
CA LEU A 252 17.51 17.73 -5.14
C LEU A 252 17.25 16.53 -4.21
N ILE A 253 18.27 16.12 -3.45
CA ILE A 253 18.15 15.02 -2.48
C ILE A 253 17.14 15.39 -1.39
N GLN A 254 17.19 16.62 -0.87
CA GLN A 254 16.25 17.08 0.16
C GLN A 254 14.82 17.12 -0.37
N LYS A 255 14.57 17.75 -1.51
CA LYS A 255 13.26 17.79 -2.16
C LYS A 255 12.73 16.38 -2.47
N GLY A 256 13.63 15.49 -2.90
CA GLY A 256 13.29 14.10 -3.15
C GLY A 256 12.85 13.35 -1.89
N ARG A 257 13.53 13.55 -0.76
CA ARG A 257 13.14 12.96 0.53
C ARG A 257 11.75 13.43 0.97
N ASP A 258 11.38 14.70 0.71
CA ASP A 258 10.06 15.22 1.04
C ASP A 258 8.97 14.56 0.18
N LEU A 259 9.24 14.35 -1.11
CA LEU A 259 8.35 13.60 -2.00
C LEU A 259 8.22 12.12 -1.56
N GLU A 260 9.32 11.45 -1.25
CA GLU A 260 9.33 10.06 -0.81
C GLU A 260 8.43 9.84 0.40
N LYS A 261 8.49 10.74 1.41
CA LYS A 261 7.61 10.70 2.59
C LYS A 261 6.14 10.81 2.19
N ALA A 262 5.80 11.82 1.38
CA ALA A 262 4.42 12.09 0.98
C ALA A 262 3.81 10.95 0.15
N VAL A 263 4.55 10.48 -0.84
CA VAL A 263 4.10 9.42 -1.75
C VAL A 263 3.93 8.09 -1.01
N LEU A 264 4.88 7.73 -0.12
CA LEU A 264 4.79 6.49 0.64
C LEU A 264 3.65 6.52 1.64
N SER A 265 3.50 7.61 2.39
CA SER A 265 2.43 7.71 3.40
C SER A 265 1.03 7.70 2.79
N ARG A 266 0.83 8.34 1.62
CA ARG A 266 -0.44 8.28 0.88
C ARG A 266 -0.73 6.84 0.42
N ALA A 267 0.24 6.17 -0.20
CA ALA A 267 0.09 4.79 -0.68
C ALA A 267 -0.25 3.81 0.46
N VAL A 268 0.45 3.91 1.59
CA VAL A 268 0.16 3.08 2.79
C VAL A 268 -1.23 3.37 3.32
N ARG A 269 -1.63 4.65 3.45
CA ARG A 269 -2.96 5.04 3.91
C ARG A 269 -4.06 4.46 3.03
N TRP A 270 -3.97 4.63 1.70
CA TRP A 270 -4.99 4.10 0.79
C TRP A 270 -5.08 2.57 0.81
N HIS A 271 -3.94 1.89 1.03
CA HIS A 271 -3.95 0.43 1.17
C HIS A 271 -4.68 -0.01 2.45
N ILE A 272 -4.35 0.58 3.61
CA ILE A 272 -4.98 0.23 4.89
C ILE A 272 -6.45 0.67 5.00
N GLU A 273 -6.85 1.67 4.21
CA GLU A 273 -8.25 2.11 4.06
C GLU A 273 -9.02 1.30 3.00
N HIS A 274 -8.41 0.26 2.42
CA HIS A 274 -9.01 -0.58 1.38
C HIS A 274 -9.56 0.24 0.20
N ARG A 275 -8.76 1.21 -0.29
CA ARG A 275 -9.11 2.11 -1.39
C ARG A 275 -8.48 1.71 -2.72
N ILE A 276 -7.69 0.63 -2.76
CA ILE A 276 -6.92 0.24 -3.94
C ILE A 276 -7.45 -1.08 -4.50
N LEU A 277 -7.76 -1.09 -5.80
CA LEU A 277 -7.88 -2.29 -6.60
C LEU A 277 -6.72 -2.39 -7.59
N VAL A 278 -6.11 -3.57 -7.63
CA VAL A 278 -5.05 -3.90 -8.59
C VAL A 278 -5.65 -4.72 -9.73
N TYR A 279 -5.42 -4.31 -10.96
CA TYR A 279 -5.82 -5.05 -12.15
C TYR A 279 -4.76 -4.96 -13.22
N ALA A 280 -4.48 -6.04 -13.91
CA ALA A 280 -3.34 -6.14 -14.82
C ALA A 280 -2.05 -5.63 -14.15
N LYS A 281 -1.42 -4.57 -14.69
CA LYS A 281 -0.27 -3.88 -14.10
C LYS A 281 -0.62 -2.47 -13.60
N LYS A 282 -1.88 -2.20 -13.37
CA LYS A 282 -2.40 -0.88 -12.96
C LYS A 282 -3.05 -0.95 -11.59
N THR A 283 -3.26 0.21 -10.98
CA THR A 283 -4.14 0.37 -9.80
C THR A 283 -5.26 1.36 -10.11
N VAL A 284 -6.40 1.16 -9.47
CA VAL A 284 -7.38 2.22 -9.25
C VAL A 284 -7.34 2.55 -7.77
N VAL A 285 -7.24 3.84 -7.47
CA VAL A 285 -7.37 4.37 -6.12
C VAL A 285 -8.72 5.09 -6.05
N PHE A 286 -9.61 4.63 -5.20
CA PHE A 286 -10.91 5.24 -4.98
C PHE A 286 -10.81 6.37 -3.97
N ASP A 287 -11.34 7.55 -4.28
CA ASP A 287 -11.28 8.77 -3.46
C ASP A 287 -12.30 8.85 -2.32
#